data_352cf0a34f16e34962437543b0c01bee
#
_entry.id   352cf0a34f16e34962437543b0c01bee
#
_cell.length_a   1.000
_cell.length_b   1.000
_cell.length_c   1.000
_cell.angle_alpha   90.00
_cell.angle_beta   90.00
_cell.angle_gamma   90.00
#
_symmetry.space_group_name_H-M   'P 1'
#
loop_
_entity.id
_entity.type
_entity.pdbx_description
1 polymer ?
#
loop_
_entity_poly.entity_id
_entity_poly.type
_entity_poly.pdbx_seq_one_letter_code
_entity_poly.pdbx_strand_id
1 'polypeptide(L)'
;MRQRTIVCPLIQNDGCYLLCKMADNCGVFPGQWALSGGGVEPGEHIEEALRREIREELGEQLILSDITPWTFRDDIRVKTYADGRQEEIYMIYLIFDCVSANRDICINDEFQDYAWVKPEELALYDLNVATRHTLALKGLL
;
A
#
# COMPACT_ATOMS: atom_id res chain seq x y z
N MET A 1 -8.17 -15.36 16.47
CA MET A 1 -7.20 -14.53 15.72
C MET A 1 -7.93 -13.40 15.05
N ARG A 2 -7.44 -12.18 15.22
CA ARG A 2 -8.04 -11.01 14.57
C ARG A 2 -7.75 -11.05 13.07
N GLN A 3 -8.72 -10.62 12.28
CA GLN A 3 -8.62 -10.54 10.83
C GLN A 3 -8.74 -9.08 10.39
N ARG A 4 -7.91 -8.68 9.42
CA ARG A 4 -8.02 -7.39 8.77
C ARG A 4 -8.10 -7.55 7.26
N THR A 5 -8.99 -6.80 6.65
CA THR A 5 -9.08 -6.71 5.19
C THR A 5 -8.45 -5.40 4.75
N ILE A 6 -7.42 -5.47 3.93
CA ILE A 6 -6.61 -4.33 3.49
C ILE A 6 -6.85 -4.11 2.00
N VAL A 7 -7.11 -2.88 1.62
CA VAL A 7 -7.16 -2.47 0.21
C VAL A 7 -5.80 -1.89 -0.18
N CYS A 8 -5.23 -2.38 -1.27
CA CYS A 8 -3.90 -2.00 -1.76
C CYS A 8 -4.00 -1.50 -3.20
N PRO A 9 -3.79 -0.21 -3.45
CA PRO A 9 -3.69 0.29 -4.82
C PRO A 9 -2.27 0.16 -5.36
N LEU A 10 -2.12 -0.48 -6.51
CA LEU A 10 -0.89 -0.42 -7.29
C LEU A 10 -1.09 0.68 -8.32
N ILE A 11 -0.51 1.85 -8.07
CA ILE A 11 -0.79 3.07 -8.84
C ILE A 11 0.33 3.32 -9.83
N GLN A 12 -0.04 3.47 -11.11
CA GLN A 12 0.91 3.87 -12.14
C GLN A 12 0.49 5.16 -12.82
N ASN A 13 1.49 5.90 -13.27
CA ASN A 13 1.34 7.05 -14.14
C ASN A 13 2.50 7.05 -15.13
N ASP A 14 2.16 7.06 -16.41
CA ASP A 14 3.16 7.09 -17.49
C ASP A 14 4.26 6.03 -17.33
N GLY A 15 3.84 4.81 -16.98
CA GLY A 15 4.74 3.66 -16.83
C GLY A 15 5.53 3.60 -15.53
N CYS A 16 5.42 4.58 -14.65
CA CYS A 16 6.06 4.59 -13.34
C CYS A 16 5.07 4.19 -12.26
N TYR A 17 5.57 3.46 -11.26
CA TYR A 17 4.77 2.99 -10.13
C TYR A 17 5.07 3.80 -8.88
N LEU A 18 4.03 4.09 -8.11
CA LEU A 18 4.18 4.85 -6.86
C LEU A 18 4.62 3.90 -5.74
N LEU A 19 5.73 4.23 -5.10
CA LEU A 19 6.17 3.62 -3.85
C LEU A 19 6.20 4.69 -2.75
N CYS A 20 5.86 4.27 -1.54
CA CYS A 20 5.88 5.14 -0.37
C CYS A 20 6.79 4.53 0.70
N LYS A 21 7.66 5.35 1.28
CA LYS A 21 8.54 4.91 2.35
C LYS A 21 7.85 5.08 3.69
N MET A 22 7.70 3.99 4.44
CA MET A 22 7.11 4.01 5.77
C MET A 22 7.96 4.86 6.72
N ALA A 23 7.31 5.58 7.61
CA ALA A 23 8.01 6.30 8.67
C ALA A 23 8.77 5.32 9.57
N ASP A 24 9.89 5.78 10.16
CA ASP A 24 10.77 4.89 10.92
C ASP A 24 10.17 4.40 12.23
N ASN A 25 9.12 5.05 12.72
CA ASN A 25 8.54 4.79 14.03
C ASN A 25 7.12 4.24 13.98
N CYS A 26 6.61 3.85 12.82
CA CYS A 26 5.23 3.36 12.73
C CYS A 26 5.09 2.23 11.72
N GLY A 27 3.94 1.55 11.82
CA GLY A 27 3.58 0.47 10.91
C GLY A 27 4.25 -0.86 11.23
N VAL A 28 3.98 -1.85 10.39
CA VAL A 28 4.52 -3.20 10.51
C VAL A 28 5.92 -3.31 9.89
N PHE A 29 6.24 -2.42 8.95
CA PHE A 29 7.50 -2.41 8.21
C PHE A 29 8.16 -1.03 8.25
N PRO A 30 8.62 -0.57 9.45
CA PRO A 30 9.21 0.78 9.58
C PRO A 30 10.39 0.97 8.63
N GLY A 31 10.43 2.14 7.97
CA GLY A 31 11.55 2.53 7.12
C GLY A 31 11.65 1.84 5.77
N GLN A 32 10.79 0.86 5.50
CA GLN A 32 10.79 0.17 4.21
C GLN A 32 9.83 0.83 3.22
N TRP A 33 10.09 0.58 1.94
CA TRP A 33 9.22 1.04 0.86
C TRP A 33 8.07 0.08 0.63
N ALA A 34 6.89 0.64 0.37
CA ALA A 34 5.64 -0.10 0.32
C ALA A 34 4.67 0.52 -0.68
N LEU A 35 3.60 -0.22 -0.96
CA LEU A 35 2.41 0.36 -1.57
C LEU A 35 1.59 1.05 -0.48
N SER A 36 0.83 2.08 -0.85
CA SER A 36 -0.16 2.66 0.05
C SER A 36 -1.33 1.68 0.26
N GLY A 37 -2.21 2.00 1.18
CA GLY A 37 -3.39 1.19 1.45
C GLY A 37 -3.67 1.11 2.94
N GLY A 38 -4.81 0.52 3.27
CA GLY A 38 -5.21 0.39 4.67
C GLY A 38 -6.46 -0.43 4.83
N GLY A 39 -6.95 -0.52 6.06
CA GLY A 39 -8.06 -1.38 6.43
C GLY A 39 -9.41 -0.88 5.97
N VAL A 40 -10.23 -1.82 5.49
CA VAL A 40 -11.65 -1.57 5.25
C VAL A 40 -12.34 -1.48 6.62
N GLU A 41 -13.11 -0.43 6.84
CA GLU A 41 -13.85 -0.24 8.08
C GLU A 41 -15.20 -0.96 8.05
N PRO A 42 -15.75 -1.34 9.20
CA PRO A 42 -17.08 -1.99 9.25
C PRO A 42 -18.15 -1.16 8.54
N GLY A 43 -18.88 -1.82 7.64
CA GLY A 43 -19.94 -1.16 6.87
C GLY A 43 -19.47 -0.34 5.67
N GLU A 44 -18.19 -0.23 5.47
CA GLU A 44 -17.62 0.50 4.34
C GLU A 44 -17.54 -0.40 3.11
N HIS A 45 -17.92 0.11 1.94
CA HIS A 45 -17.70 -0.62 0.69
C HIS A 45 -16.21 -0.63 0.33
N ILE A 46 -15.76 -1.68 -0.35
CA ILE A 46 -14.34 -1.88 -0.67
C ILE A 46 -13.78 -0.70 -1.48
N GLU A 47 -14.48 -0.24 -2.52
CA GLU A 47 -14.00 0.88 -3.33
C GLU A 47 -13.99 2.19 -2.55
N GLU A 48 -14.97 2.39 -1.66
CA GLU A 48 -14.98 3.55 -0.76
C GLU A 48 -13.75 3.55 0.15
N ALA A 49 -13.40 2.38 0.70
CA ALA A 49 -12.22 2.22 1.53
C ALA A 49 -10.96 2.56 0.77
N LEU A 50 -10.85 2.06 -0.47
CA LEU A 50 -9.70 2.33 -1.32
C LEU A 50 -9.53 3.83 -1.58
N ARG A 51 -10.60 4.51 -1.97
CA ARG A 51 -10.58 5.95 -2.25
C ARG A 51 -10.30 6.76 -0.99
N ARG A 52 -10.87 6.36 0.15
CA ARG A 52 -10.62 7.03 1.43
C ARG A 52 -9.14 6.91 1.83
N GLU A 53 -8.58 5.71 1.76
CA GLU A 53 -7.18 5.48 2.10
C GLU A 53 -6.24 6.27 1.19
N ILE A 54 -6.53 6.34 -0.11
CA ILE A 54 -5.74 7.13 -1.04
C ILE A 54 -5.78 8.61 -0.67
N ARG A 55 -6.96 9.15 -0.34
CA ARG A 55 -7.07 10.56 0.08
C ARG A 55 -6.30 10.83 1.37
N GLU A 56 -6.43 9.94 2.36
CA GLU A 56 -5.77 10.11 3.66
C GLU A 56 -4.24 10.03 3.54
N GLU A 57 -3.74 9.06 2.76
CA GLU A 57 -2.32 8.78 2.69
C GLU A 57 -1.58 9.55 1.61
N LEU A 58 -2.23 9.85 0.51
CA LEU A 58 -1.60 10.44 -0.68
C LEU A 58 -2.12 11.83 -1.04
N GLY A 59 -3.12 12.33 -0.31
CA GLY A 59 -3.69 13.65 -0.54
C GLY A 59 -4.85 13.66 -1.51
N GLU A 60 -5.56 14.79 -1.55
CA GLU A 60 -6.78 14.96 -2.34
C GLU A 60 -6.52 15.37 -3.79
N GLN A 61 -5.30 15.73 -4.12
CA GLN A 61 -4.94 16.23 -5.45
C GLN A 61 -4.64 15.13 -6.46
N LEU A 62 -4.36 13.91 -6.00
CA LEU A 62 -4.12 12.77 -6.89
C LEU A 62 -5.42 12.35 -7.55
N ILE A 63 -5.44 12.36 -8.88
CA ILE A 63 -6.63 12.02 -9.66
C ILE A 63 -6.44 10.63 -10.25
N LEU A 64 -7.31 9.69 -9.86
CA LEU A 64 -7.32 8.35 -10.44
C LEU A 64 -8.24 8.35 -11.66
N SER A 65 -7.68 8.00 -12.81
CA SER A 65 -8.43 7.88 -14.06
C SER A 65 -8.99 6.48 -14.26
N ASP A 66 -8.45 5.47 -13.57
CA ASP A 66 -8.92 4.10 -13.66
C ASP A 66 -8.62 3.35 -12.36
N ILE A 67 -9.56 2.51 -11.95
CA ILE A 67 -9.44 1.59 -10.81
C ILE A 67 -10.03 0.26 -11.23
N THR A 68 -9.21 -0.78 -11.23
CA THR A 68 -9.64 -2.12 -11.64
C THR A 68 -9.23 -3.14 -10.59
N PRO A 69 -10.15 -3.96 -10.04
CA PRO A 69 -9.77 -5.07 -9.19
C PRO A 69 -8.83 -6.01 -9.95
N TRP A 70 -7.72 -6.38 -9.32
CA TRP A 70 -6.76 -7.26 -9.97
C TRP A 70 -6.68 -8.62 -9.29
N THR A 71 -6.30 -8.67 -8.01
CA THR A 71 -6.09 -9.96 -7.32
C THR A 71 -6.22 -9.79 -5.81
N PHE A 72 -6.12 -10.91 -5.11
CA PHE A 72 -6.10 -10.92 -3.66
C PHE A 72 -4.97 -11.84 -3.18
N ARG A 73 -4.51 -11.59 -1.97
CA ARG A 73 -3.53 -12.44 -1.27
C ARG A 73 -3.90 -12.47 0.21
N ASP A 74 -3.30 -13.36 0.94
CA ASP A 74 -3.43 -13.40 2.38
C ASP A 74 -2.11 -13.83 3.03
N ASP A 75 -1.94 -13.47 4.27
CA ASP A 75 -0.86 -13.98 5.11
C ASP A 75 -1.18 -13.71 6.59
N ILE A 76 -0.27 -14.18 7.45
CA ILE A 76 -0.33 -13.88 8.88
C ILE A 76 0.84 -12.96 9.19
N ARG A 77 0.56 -11.85 9.89
CA ARG A 77 1.56 -10.90 10.35
C ARG A 77 1.58 -10.85 11.87
N VAL A 78 2.75 -10.59 12.42
CA VAL A 78 2.92 -10.41 13.86
C VAL A 78 3.07 -8.93 14.14
N LYS A 79 2.14 -8.38 14.92
CA LYS A 79 2.22 -7.00 15.39
C LYS A 79 2.84 -7.01 16.78
N THR A 80 3.89 -6.20 16.97
CA THR A 80 4.51 -6.00 18.26
C THR A 80 4.07 -4.65 18.82
N TYR A 81 3.52 -4.68 20.04
CA TYR A 81 3.08 -3.46 20.73
C TYR A 81 4.23 -2.89 21.57
N ALA A 82 4.06 -1.62 21.98
CA ALA A 82 5.08 -0.90 22.74
C ALA A 82 5.47 -1.59 24.05
N ASP A 83 4.54 -2.36 24.65
CA ASP A 83 4.79 -3.12 25.89
C ASP A 83 5.47 -4.48 25.66
N GLY A 84 5.85 -4.78 24.41
CA GLY A 84 6.47 -6.05 24.03
C GLY A 84 5.49 -7.18 23.71
N ARG A 85 4.20 -6.96 23.94
CA ARG A 85 3.17 -7.95 23.59
C ARG A 85 3.13 -8.13 22.07
N GLN A 86 2.89 -9.36 21.62
CA GLN A 86 2.75 -9.69 20.21
C GLN A 86 1.36 -10.23 19.91
N GLU A 87 0.87 -9.93 18.72
CA GLU A 87 -0.42 -10.41 18.24
C GLU A 87 -0.27 -10.90 16.81
N GLU A 88 -0.74 -12.13 16.52
CA GLU A 88 -0.86 -12.62 15.17
C GLU A 88 -2.15 -12.09 14.56
N ILE A 89 -2.07 -11.53 13.37
CA ILE A 89 -3.21 -10.97 12.64
C ILE A 89 -3.28 -11.63 11.26
N TYR A 90 -4.45 -12.18 10.93
CA TYR A 90 -4.71 -12.69 9.60
C TYR A 90 -5.05 -11.52 8.67
N MET A 91 -4.23 -11.32 7.65
CA MET A 91 -4.35 -10.21 6.71
C MET A 91 -4.87 -10.72 5.37
N ILE A 92 -5.95 -10.11 4.88
CA ILE A 92 -6.47 -10.33 3.52
C ILE A 92 -6.18 -9.06 2.74
N TYR A 93 -5.48 -9.19 1.62
CA TYR A 93 -5.12 -8.05 0.77
C TYR A 93 -5.96 -8.10 -0.50
N LEU A 94 -6.70 -7.03 -0.76
CA LEU A 94 -7.44 -6.83 -2.01
C LEU A 94 -6.65 -5.82 -2.84
N ILE A 95 -6.10 -6.26 -3.96
CA ILE A 95 -5.13 -5.48 -4.72
C ILE A 95 -5.79 -4.97 -6.01
N PHE A 96 -5.65 -3.66 -6.24
CA PHE A 96 -6.26 -2.97 -7.36
C PHE A 96 -5.18 -2.41 -8.27
N ASP A 97 -5.37 -2.55 -9.57
CA ASP A 97 -4.61 -1.78 -10.57
C ASP A 97 -5.25 -0.40 -10.70
N CYS A 98 -4.45 0.63 -10.49
CA CYS A 98 -4.89 2.01 -10.57
C CYS A 98 -4.01 2.78 -11.53
N VAL A 99 -4.63 3.68 -12.31
CA VAL A 99 -3.92 4.62 -13.16
C VAL A 99 -4.25 6.01 -12.67
N SER A 100 -3.24 6.85 -12.46
CA SER A 100 -3.45 8.25 -12.12
C SER A 100 -3.24 9.14 -13.33
N ALA A 101 -4.02 10.25 -13.37
CA ALA A 101 -3.90 11.25 -14.41
C ALA A 101 -2.80 12.27 -14.13
N ASN A 102 -2.34 12.34 -12.87
CA ASN A 102 -1.28 13.24 -12.42
C ASN A 102 -0.39 12.53 -11.39
N ARG A 103 0.60 13.24 -10.88
CA ARG A 103 1.56 12.75 -9.87
C ARG A 103 1.56 13.60 -8.60
N ASP A 104 0.47 14.30 -8.33
CA ASP A 104 0.36 15.22 -7.20
C ASP A 104 0.13 14.46 -5.91
N ILE A 105 1.17 14.32 -5.11
CA ILE A 105 1.17 13.55 -3.87
C ILE A 105 1.40 14.48 -2.69
N CYS A 106 0.61 14.30 -1.64
CA CYS A 106 0.82 14.91 -0.33
C CYS A 106 0.70 13.80 0.70
N ILE A 107 1.83 13.22 1.11
CA ILE A 107 1.85 12.10 2.06
C ILE A 107 1.47 12.56 3.47
N ASN A 108 0.89 11.63 4.24
CA ASN A 108 0.59 11.86 5.66
C ASN A 108 1.72 11.34 6.55
N ASP A 109 1.48 11.31 7.88
CA ASP A 109 2.48 10.94 8.87
C ASP A 109 2.89 9.45 8.83
N GLU A 110 2.17 8.61 8.12
CA GLU A 110 2.54 7.20 7.96
C GLU A 110 3.76 7.01 7.06
N PHE A 111 4.02 7.99 6.19
CA PHE A 111 5.12 7.94 5.23
C PHE A 111 6.10 9.09 5.46
N GLN A 112 7.37 8.82 5.19
CA GLN A 112 8.42 9.84 5.25
C GLN A 112 8.87 10.29 3.86
N ASP A 113 8.54 9.54 2.81
CA ASP A 113 8.94 9.85 1.44
C ASP A 113 8.06 9.10 0.45
N TYR A 114 8.12 9.48 -0.81
CA TYR A 114 7.49 8.76 -1.92
C TYR A 114 8.33 8.90 -3.18
N ALA A 115 8.11 7.99 -4.14
CA ALA A 115 8.79 8.03 -5.42
C ALA A 115 7.92 7.40 -6.52
N TRP A 116 7.99 7.99 -7.70
CA TRP A 116 7.46 7.39 -8.92
C TRP A 116 8.60 6.65 -9.60
N VAL A 117 8.51 5.33 -9.67
CA VAL A 117 9.64 4.46 -9.97
C VAL A 117 9.39 3.70 -11.27
N LYS A 118 10.38 3.71 -12.15
CA LYS A 118 10.34 2.90 -13.37
C LYS A 118 10.40 1.42 -13.02
N PRO A 119 9.74 0.53 -13.79
CA PRO A 119 9.76 -0.90 -13.50
C PRO A 119 11.16 -1.47 -13.29
N GLU A 120 12.12 -1.11 -14.12
CA GLU A 120 13.50 -1.61 -14.05
C GLU A 120 14.27 -1.13 -12.82
N GLU A 121 13.74 -0.14 -12.10
CA GLU A 121 14.38 0.41 -10.91
C GLU A 121 13.72 -0.05 -9.60
N LEU A 122 12.59 -0.75 -9.67
CA LEU A 122 11.85 -1.20 -8.47
C LEU A 122 12.72 -2.07 -7.57
N ALA A 123 13.55 -2.92 -8.15
CA ALA A 123 14.43 -3.83 -7.39
C ALA A 123 15.51 -3.09 -6.58
N LEU A 124 15.77 -1.82 -6.86
CA LEU A 124 16.76 -1.01 -6.12
C LEU A 124 16.24 -0.52 -4.77
N TYR A 125 14.94 -0.61 -4.53
CA TYR A 125 14.30 -0.12 -3.31
C TYR A 125 14.24 -1.20 -2.26
N ASP A 126 14.36 -0.81 -0.99
CA ASP A 126 14.19 -1.73 0.14
C ASP A 126 12.70 -1.97 0.37
N LEU A 127 12.14 -2.88 -0.41
CA LEU A 127 10.72 -3.21 -0.41
C LEU A 127 10.36 -4.11 0.77
N ASN A 128 9.25 -3.84 1.44
CA ASN A 128 8.75 -4.79 2.42
C ASN A 128 8.31 -6.10 1.72
N VAL A 129 8.20 -7.16 2.48
CA VAL A 129 7.94 -8.49 1.92
C VAL A 129 6.59 -8.56 1.19
N ALA A 130 5.56 -7.89 1.70
CA ALA A 130 4.24 -7.88 1.08
C ALA A 130 4.27 -7.18 -0.28
N THR A 131 4.92 -6.03 -0.36
CA THR A 131 5.08 -5.27 -1.61
C THR A 131 5.92 -6.05 -2.61
N ARG A 132 7.00 -6.68 -2.16
CA ARG A 132 7.85 -7.51 -3.01
C ARG A 132 7.05 -8.64 -3.65
N HIS A 133 6.23 -9.33 -2.87
CA HIS A 133 5.38 -10.41 -3.40
C HIS A 133 4.38 -9.91 -4.42
N THR A 134 3.75 -8.76 -4.16
CA THR A 134 2.78 -8.16 -5.07
C THR A 134 3.43 -7.77 -6.40
N LEU A 135 4.58 -7.12 -6.36
CA LEU A 135 5.30 -6.71 -7.57
C LEU A 135 5.83 -7.90 -8.36
N ALA A 136 6.30 -8.95 -7.67
CA ALA A 136 6.72 -10.18 -8.32
C ALA A 136 5.57 -10.88 -9.03
N LEU A 137 4.41 -10.95 -8.37
CA LEU A 137 3.21 -11.54 -8.95
C LEU A 137 2.74 -10.78 -10.20
N LYS A 138 2.95 -9.46 -10.21
CA LYS A 138 2.65 -8.60 -11.36
C LYS A 138 3.66 -8.75 -12.51
N GLY A 139 4.78 -9.44 -12.27
CA GLY A 139 5.83 -9.60 -13.26
C GLY A 139 6.80 -8.42 -13.32
N LEU A 140 6.82 -7.58 -12.27
CA LEU A 140 7.67 -6.39 -12.22
C LEU A 140 9.00 -6.62 -11.49
N LEU A 141 9.11 -7.76 -10.82
CA LEU A 141 10.35 -8.18 -10.13
C LEU A 141 10.75 -9.59 -10.57
#